data_adc92764caa355517eee6c5caeb393ce
#
_entry.id   adc92764caa355517eee6c5caeb393ce
#
_cell.length_a   1.000
_cell.length_b   1.000
_cell.length_c   1.000
_cell.angle_alpha   90.00
_cell.angle_beta   90.00
_cell.angle_gamma   90.00
#
_symmetry.space_group_name_H-M   'P 1'
#
loop_
_entity.id
_entity.type
_entity.pdbx_description
1 polymer ?
#
loop_
_entity_poly.entity_id
_entity_poly.type
_entity_poly.pdbx_seq_one_letter_code
_entity_poly.pdbx_strand_id
1 'polypeptide(L)'
;MTVKPITTTAHHGIKHKIDLIDGEYAESNDIARLLYMNRSVAVFNGHAESGQRALGNRSILFNALNPDARDIVNRIKKREWYRPFAAIVLEEDAHLYFDDVIPNPYMTVCFPVRTDLIPGVTHIDNTCRIQTVNTGHLYDLLLEFKRLSGHGILLNTSFNLAGEPLVETPEDLSLIHISEPTRLLSI
;
A
#
# COMPACT_ATOMS: atom_id res chain seq x y z
N MET A 1 -23.88 6.73 -4.41
CA MET A 1 -23.80 5.58 -3.49
C MET A 1 -23.01 6.05 -2.27
N THR A 2 -23.69 6.23 -1.15
CA THR A 2 -23.09 6.80 0.07
C THR A 2 -22.29 5.68 0.75
N VAL A 3 -20.97 5.78 0.73
CA VAL A 3 -20.10 4.84 1.45
C VAL A 3 -20.23 5.15 2.94
N LYS A 4 -20.64 4.16 3.74
CA LYS A 4 -20.72 4.32 5.19
C LYS A 4 -19.31 4.31 5.78
N PRO A 5 -18.98 5.24 6.70
CA PRO A 5 -17.68 5.25 7.34
C PRO A 5 -17.52 4.01 8.23
N ILE A 6 -16.36 3.34 8.10
CA ILE A 6 -15.95 2.35 9.09
C ILE A 6 -15.55 3.12 10.34
N THR A 7 -16.33 2.96 11.39
CA THR A 7 -16.07 3.56 12.69
C THR A 7 -14.90 2.83 13.36
N THR A 8 -13.69 3.29 13.15
CA THR A 8 -12.62 3.03 14.11
C THR A 8 -12.76 4.07 15.23
N THR A 9 -12.97 3.63 16.44
CA THR A 9 -13.34 4.38 17.63
C THR A 9 -12.29 5.36 18.15
N ALA A 10 -11.31 5.81 17.39
CA ALA A 10 -10.20 6.56 17.93
C ALA A 10 -10.04 8.02 17.48
N HIS A 11 -10.64 8.52 16.40
CA HIS A 11 -10.32 9.88 15.95
C HIS A 11 -11.47 10.63 15.27
N HIS A 12 -12.38 11.20 16.07
CA HIS A 12 -13.40 12.15 15.58
C HIS A 12 -12.79 13.39 14.89
N GLY A 13 -11.55 13.74 15.18
CA GLY A 13 -10.87 14.88 14.55
C GLY A 13 -10.37 14.64 13.12
N ILE A 14 -10.05 13.40 12.77
CA ILE A 14 -9.55 13.03 11.44
C ILE A 14 -10.65 13.07 10.38
N LYS A 15 -11.88 12.71 10.73
CA LYS A 15 -13.01 12.69 9.80
C LYS A 15 -13.30 14.05 9.16
N HIS A 16 -13.25 15.12 9.96
CA HIS A 16 -13.47 16.48 9.47
C HIS A 16 -12.31 17.02 8.62
N LYS A 17 -11.09 16.50 8.82
CA LYS A 17 -9.90 16.92 8.09
C LYS A 17 -9.74 16.21 6.74
N ILE A 18 -10.23 14.98 6.62
CA ILE A 18 -10.24 14.25 5.32
C ILE A 18 -11.18 14.93 4.33
N ASP A 19 -12.30 15.50 4.78
CA ASP A 19 -13.21 16.28 3.94
C ASP A 19 -12.56 17.52 3.32
N LEU A 20 -11.46 18.02 3.92
CA LEU A 20 -10.70 19.18 3.42
C LEU A 20 -9.72 18.83 2.29
N ILE A 21 -9.45 17.54 2.03
CA ILE A 21 -8.39 17.09 1.12
C ILE A 21 -8.89 16.15 0.00
N ASP A 22 -10.18 16.18 -0.33
CA ASP A 22 -10.81 15.30 -1.33
C ASP A 22 -10.55 13.80 -1.10
N GLY A 23 -10.34 13.39 0.16
CA GLY A 23 -10.24 11.99 0.55
C GLY A 23 -11.61 11.35 0.70
N GLU A 24 -11.72 10.07 0.36
CA GLU A 24 -12.94 9.28 0.51
C GLU A 24 -12.74 8.18 1.55
N TYR A 25 -13.77 7.87 2.33
CA TYR A 25 -13.82 6.63 3.09
C TYR A 25 -14.20 5.48 2.15
N ALA A 26 -13.42 4.41 2.16
CA ALA A 26 -13.64 3.26 1.30
C ALA A 26 -13.54 1.95 2.08
N GLU A 27 -14.32 0.97 1.67
CA GLU A 27 -14.22 -0.39 2.18
C GLU A 27 -13.11 -1.16 1.45
N SER A 28 -12.57 -2.21 2.09
CA SER A 28 -11.51 -3.05 1.51
C SER A 28 -11.85 -3.58 0.11
N ASN A 29 -13.12 -3.92 -0.14
CA ASN A 29 -13.61 -4.37 -1.43
C ASN A 29 -13.46 -3.30 -2.54
N ASP A 30 -13.77 -2.03 -2.25
CA ASP A 30 -13.69 -0.95 -3.24
C ASP A 30 -12.23 -0.62 -3.56
N ILE A 31 -11.37 -0.63 -2.53
CA ILE A 31 -9.93 -0.46 -2.69
C ILE A 31 -9.34 -1.61 -3.50
N ALA A 32 -9.72 -2.86 -3.19
CA ALA A 32 -9.26 -4.04 -3.92
C ALA A 32 -9.62 -3.97 -5.43
N ARG A 33 -10.82 -3.49 -5.75
CA ARG A 33 -11.24 -3.29 -7.16
C ARG A 33 -10.39 -2.25 -7.88
N LEU A 34 -10.08 -1.11 -7.23
CA LEU A 34 -9.22 -0.09 -7.81
C LEU A 34 -7.81 -0.63 -8.08
N LEU A 35 -7.24 -1.34 -7.11
CA LEU A 35 -5.92 -1.97 -7.26
C LEU A 35 -5.92 -3.04 -8.36
N TYR A 36 -6.97 -3.85 -8.45
CA TYR A 36 -7.14 -4.83 -9.53
C TYR A 36 -7.23 -4.17 -10.92
N MET A 37 -7.85 -2.98 -11.00
CA MET A 37 -7.88 -2.15 -12.21
C MET A 37 -6.57 -1.39 -12.47
N ASN A 38 -5.48 -1.71 -11.76
CA ASN A 38 -4.18 -1.04 -11.84
C ASN A 38 -4.26 0.47 -11.52
N ARG A 39 -5.12 0.86 -10.57
CA ARG A 39 -5.13 2.20 -10.01
C ARG A 39 -4.26 2.24 -8.77
N SER A 40 -3.47 3.31 -8.63
CA SER A 40 -2.74 3.57 -7.39
C SER A 40 -3.69 4.08 -6.32
N VAL A 41 -3.51 3.58 -5.10
CA VAL A 41 -4.30 3.98 -3.94
C VAL A 41 -3.37 4.46 -2.85
N ALA A 42 -3.61 5.67 -2.36
CA ALA A 42 -2.96 6.17 -1.16
C ALA A 42 -3.87 5.91 0.05
N VAL A 43 -3.32 5.26 1.06
CA VAL A 43 -4.03 4.89 2.28
C VAL A 43 -3.62 5.83 3.40
N PHE A 44 -4.63 6.41 4.06
CA PHE A 44 -4.48 7.20 5.29
C PHE A 44 -5.39 6.58 6.35
N ASN A 45 -4.82 5.78 7.24
CA ASN A 45 -5.57 5.05 8.27
C ASN A 45 -4.97 5.28 9.67
N GLY A 46 -5.82 5.59 10.66
CA GLY A 46 -5.41 5.71 12.05
C GLY A 46 -4.16 6.56 12.30
N HIS A 47 -3.30 6.12 13.20
CA HIS A 47 -2.02 6.76 13.51
C HIS A 47 -0.96 6.48 12.43
N ALA A 48 -0.09 7.46 12.17
CA ALA A 48 1.10 7.22 11.35
C ALA A 48 2.02 6.18 11.99
N GLU A 49 2.78 5.48 11.16
CA GLU A 49 3.79 4.56 11.64
C GLU A 49 4.92 5.32 12.35
N SER A 50 5.36 4.79 13.50
CA SER A 50 6.50 5.31 14.26
C SER A 50 7.81 4.70 13.73
N GLY A 51 8.25 5.11 12.54
CA GLY A 51 9.50 4.57 11.99
C GLY A 51 9.69 4.87 10.51
N GLN A 52 10.72 4.22 9.93
CA GLN A 52 11.15 4.48 8.54
C GLN A 52 10.29 3.75 7.49
N ARG A 53 9.32 2.92 7.89
CA ARG A 53 8.55 2.07 6.98
C ARG A 53 7.08 2.39 7.07
N ALA A 54 6.44 2.54 5.93
CA ALA A 54 4.99 2.52 5.83
C ALA A 54 4.51 1.07 5.88
N LEU A 55 3.66 0.76 6.84
CA LEU A 55 3.15 -0.58 7.13
C LEU A 55 1.64 -0.67 6.94
N GLY A 56 1.07 0.24 6.13
CA GLY A 56 -0.32 0.23 5.74
C GLY A 56 -1.16 1.42 6.23
N ASN A 57 -0.66 2.23 7.16
CA ASN A 57 -1.39 3.40 7.65
C ASN A 57 -1.09 4.67 6.83
N ARG A 58 0.12 4.78 6.31
CA ARG A 58 0.57 5.87 5.43
C ARG A 58 1.27 5.28 4.22
N SER A 59 0.50 4.59 3.39
CA SER A 59 1.01 3.77 2.29
C SER A 59 0.44 4.19 0.95
N ILE A 60 1.24 4.09 -0.10
CA ILE A 60 0.76 4.01 -1.48
C ILE A 60 0.81 2.54 -1.87
N LEU A 61 -0.34 2.01 -2.25
CA LEU A 61 -0.53 0.63 -2.68
C LEU A 61 -0.72 0.57 -4.20
N PHE A 62 -0.26 -0.53 -4.79
CA PHE A 62 -0.45 -0.82 -6.21
C PHE A 62 -0.47 -2.33 -6.46
N ASN A 63 -0.94 -2.74 -7.64
CA ASN A 63 -0.96 -4.13 -8.06
C ASN A 63 0.48 -4.64 -8.31
N ALA A 64 0.97 -5.58 -7.49
CA ALA A 64 2.31 -6.16 -7.62
C ALA A 64 2.50 -7.04 -8.87
N LEU A 65 1.39 -7.54 -9.45
CA LEU A 65 1.40 -8.40 -10.63
C LEU A 65 1.59 -7.59 -11.93
N ASN A 66 1.38 -6.28 -11.89
CA ASN A 66 1.55 -5.43 -13.06
C ASN A 66 3.04 -5.24 -13.37
N PRO A 67 3.51 -5.59 -14.59
CA PRO A 67 4.91 -5.45 -14.96
C PRO A 67 5.42 -3.99 -14.96
N ASP A 68 4.52 -3.03 -15.20
CA ASP A 68 4.86 -1.60 -15.22
C ASP A 68 4.71 -0.93 -13.84
N ALA A 69 4.37 -1.69 -12.79
CA ALA A 69 4.07 -1.15 -11.45
C ALA A 69 5.19 -0.27 -10.92
N ARG A 70 6.45 -0.71 -11.09
CA ARG A 70 7.63 0.04 -10.62
C ARG A 70 7.74 1.40 -11.31
N ASP A 71 7.55 1.46 -12.61
CA ASP A 71 7.67 2.71 -13.37
C ASP A 71 6.51 3.66 -13.07
N ILE A 72 5.29 3.12 -12.97
CA ILE A 72 4.10 3.90 -12.60
C ILE A 72 4.28 4.54 -11.22
N VAL A 73 4.62 3.73 -10.20
CA VAL A 73 4.69 4.22 -8.82
C VAL A 73 5.92 5.11 -8.61
N ASN A 74 7.07 4.86 -9.26
CA ASN A 74 8.22 5.77 -9.21
C ASN A 74 7.91 7.13 -9.84
N ARG A 75 7.12 7.17 -10.91
CA ARG A 75 6.65 8.43 -11.52
C ARG A 75 5.75 9.21 -10.56
N ILE A 76 4.80 8.55 -9.91
CA ILE A 76 3.92 9.16 -8.89
C ILE A 76 4.76 9.75 -7.75
N LYS A 77 5.78 9.04 -7.30
CA LYS A 77 6.68 9.48 -6.23
C LYS A 77 7.73 10.50 -6.67
N LYS A 78 7.79 10.85 -7.96
CA LYS A 78 8.80 11.76 -8.55
C LYS A 78 10.22 11.38 -8.15
N ARG A 79 10.55 10.08 -8.20
CA ARG A 79 11.86 9.55 -7.82
C ARG A 79 12.46 8.72 -8.94
N GLU A 80 13.70 8.31 -8.74
CA GLU A 80 14.49 7.58 -9.73
C GLU A 80 13.84 6.23 -10.07
N TRP A 81 13.79 5.89 -11.35
CA TRP A 81 13.10 4.71 -11.90
C TRP A 81 13.62 3.37 -11.37
N TYR A 82 14.91 3.32 -10.97
CA TYR A 82 15.55 2.08 -10.50
C TYR A 82 15.24 1.73 -9.04
N ARG A 83 14.59 2.61 -8.29
CA ARG A 83 14.30 2.33 -6.87
C ARG A 83 13.30 1.18 -6.73
N PRO A 84 13.64 0.18 -5.87
CA PRO A 84 12.77 -0.96 -5.63
C PRO A 84 11.61 -0.59 -4.70
N PHE A 85 10.61 -1.47 -4.71
CA PHE A 85 9.46 -1.41 -3.82
C PHE A 85 9.42 -2.64 -2.91
N ALA A 86 8.66 -2.54 -1.83
CA ALA A 86 8.34 -3.64 -0.95
C ALA A 86 6.99 -4.25 -1.34
N ALA A 87 6.70 -5.45 -0.85
CA ALA A 87 5.39 -6.06 -0.95
C ALA A 87 4.72 -6.17 0.42
N ILE A 88 3.38 -6.17 0.42
CA ILE A 88 2.56 -6.69 1.51
C ILE A 88 1.96 -7.98 1.00
N VAL A 89 1.99 -9.04 1.82
CA VAL A 89 1.51 -10.37 1.44
C VAL A 89 0.76 -11.01 2.59
N LEU A 90 -0.28 -11.78 2.28
CA LEU A 90 -0.91 -12.66 3.26
C LEU A 90 0.13 -13.64 3.80
N GLU A 91 0.23 -13.76 5.14
CA GLU A 91 1.24 -14.61 5.80
C GLU A 91 1.12 -16.06 5.34
N GLU A 92 -0.09 -16.58 5.20
CA GLU A 92 -0.37 -17.92 4.70
C GLU A 92 0.02 -18.15 3.24
N ASP A 93 0.05 -17.10 2.40
CA ASP A 93 0.38 -17.18 0.98
C ASP A 93 1.85 -16.85 0.69
N ALA A 94 2.60 -16.34 1.66
CA ALA A 94 3.94 -15.83 1.43
C ALA A 94 4.89 -16.87 0.81
N HIS A 95 4.74 -18.14 1.19
CA HIS A 95 5.51 -19.28 0.66
C HIS A 95 5.26 -19.56 -0.84
N LEU A 96 4.18 -19.00 -1.43
CA LEU A 96 3.90 -19.13 -2.87
C LEU A 96 4.81 -18.23 -3.70
N TYR A 97 5.32 -17.15 -3.11
CA TYR A 97 6.09 -16.10 -3.79
C TYR A 97 7.55 -16.04 -3.38
N PHE A 98 7.89 -16.50 -2.16
CA PHE A 98 9.20 -16.32 -1.56
C PHE A 98 9.74 -17.62 -0.97
N ASP A 99 11.06 -17.78 -1.04
CA ASP A 99 11.78 -18.87 -0.37
C ASP A 99 12.16 -18.48 1.06
N ASP A 100 12.26 -19.48 1.93
CA ASP A 100 12.70 -19.35 3.33
C ASP A 100 11.96 -18.27 4.14
N VAL A 101 10.71 -18.01 3.78
CA VAL A 101 9.92 -16.94 4.39
C VAL A 101 9.56 -17.27 5.85
N ILE A 102 9.74 -16.27 6.70
CA ILE A 102 9.28 -16.26 8.09
C ILE A 102 8.37 -15.04 8.32
N PRO A 103 7.52 -15.05 9.35
CA PRO A 103 6.72 -13.88 9.70
C PRO A 103 7.56 -12.61 9.81
N ASN A 104 7.22 -11.59 9.05
CA ASN A 104 7.97 -10.33 8.97
C ASN A 104 7.02 -9.11 8.94
N PRO A 105 6.29 -8.83 10.01
CA PRO A 105 5.26 -7.79 10.04
C PRO A 105 5.81 -6.37 9.90
N TYR A 106 7.11 -6.16 10.10
CA TYR A 106 7.75 -4.83 10.12
C TYR A 106 8.68 -4.55 8.93
N MET A 107 8.64 -5.35 7.87
CA MET A 107 9.49 -5.15 6.68
C MET A 107 10.99 -5.07 6.97
N THR A 108 11.52 -5.89 7.85
CA THR A 108 12.92 -5.83 8.30
C THR A 108 13.86 -6.65 7.43
N VAL A 109 13.34 -7.65 6.71
CA VAL A 109 14.13 -8.63 5.94
C VAL A 109 13.66 -8.68 4.49
N CYS A 110 14.61 -8.96 3.56
CA CYS A 110 14.34 -9.34 2.18
C CYS A 110 14.40 -10.85 2.05
N PHE A 111 13.57 -11.41 1.18
CA PHE A 111 13.49 -12.84 0.88
C PHE A 111 13.71 -13.09 -0.60
N PRO A 112 14.34 -14.21 -1.01
CA PRO A 112 14.44 -14.58 -2.41
C PRO A 112 13.06 -14.77 -3.03
N VAL A 113 12.88 -14.23 -4.24
CA VAL A 113 11.65 -14.39 -5.02
C VAL A 113 11.73 -15.69 -5.80
N ARG A 114 10.71 -16.53 -5.71
CA ARG A 114 10.63 -17.83 -6.36
C ARG A 114 9.70 -17.89 -7.59
N THR A 115 9.14 -16.76 -7.99
CA THR A 115 8.14 -16.70 -9.06
C THR A 115 8.29 -15.43 -9.90
N ASP A 116 7.94 -15.50 -11.18
CA ASP A 116 7.90 -14.34 -12.08
C ASP A 116 6.55 -13.57 -12.03
N LEU A 117 5.63 -13.98 -11.16
CA LEU A 117 4.28 -13.40 -11.08
C LEU A 117 4.24 -11.99 -10.49
N ILE A 118 5.29 -11.56 -9.80
CA ILE A 118 5.34 -10.30 -9.03
C ILE A 118 6.44 -9.34 -9.49
N PRO A 119 6.53 -9.04 -10.80
CA PRO A 119 7.62 -8.22 -11.35
C PRO A 119 7.65 -6.80 -10.76
N GLY A 120 6.49 -6.27 -10.33
CA GLY A 120 6.38 -4.94 -9.75
C GLY A 120 7.16 -4.74 -8.45
N VAL A 121 7.47 -5.81 -7.74
CA VAL A 121 8.14 -5.79 -6.42
C VAL A 121 9.44 -6.59 -6.39
N THR A 122 9.77 -7.32 -7.45
CA THR A 122 11.02 -8.08 -7.55
C THR A 122 12.20 -7.12 -7.78
N HIS A 123 13.21 -7.20 -6.92
CA HIS A 123 14.43 -6.41 -7.01
C HIS A 123 15.37 -7.00 -8.07
N ILE A 124 16.41 -6.24 -8.45
CA ILE A 124 17.38 -6.65 -9.48
C ILE A 124 18.19 -7.89 -9.08
N ASP A 125 18.37 -8.12 -7.79
CA ASP A 125 19.04 -9.28 -7.21
C ASP A 125 18.09 -10.47 -6.95
N ASN A 126 16.91 -10.44 -7.53
CA ASN A 126 15.84 -11.43 -7.36
C ASN A 126 15.38 -11.60 -5.89
N THR A 127 15.43 -10.53 -5.11
CA THR A 127 14.85 -10.48 -3.75
C THR A 127 13.64 -9.55 -3.71
N CYS A 128 12.89 -9.60 -2.61
CA CYS A 128 11.86 -8.63 -2.27
C CYS A 128 11.82 -8.40 -0.76
N ARG A 129 11.67 -7.16 -0.35
CA ARG A 129 11.37 -6.83 1.05
C ARG A 129 9.88 -6.92 1.26
N ILE A 130 9.45 -7.75 2.21
CA ILE A 130 8.03 -8.02 2.41
C ILE A 130 7.55 -7.61 3.81
N GLN A 131 6.26 -7.31 3.88
CA GLN A 131 5.48 -7.31 5.11
C GLN A 131 4.50 -8.48 5.05
N THR A 132 4.59 -9.41 6.00
CA THR A 132 3.57 -10.44 6.17
C THR A 132 2.46 -9.90 7.05
N VAL A 133 1.21 -10.18 6.68
CA VAL A 133 0.03 -9.79 7.45
C VAL A 133 -0.90 -10.97 7.64
N ASN A 134 -1.46 -11.10 8.84
CA ASN A 134 -2.39 -12.17 9.22
C ASN A 134 -3.63 -11.64 9.96
N THR A 135 -3.78 -10.31 10.08
CA THR A 135 -4.91 -9.64 10.74
C THR A 135 -4.96 -8.16 10.36
N GLY A 136 -6.08 -7.51 10.64
CA GLY A 136 -6.29 -6.07 10.48
C GLY A 136 -6.68 -5.67 9.05
N HIS A 137 -6.79 -4.36 8.82
CA HIS A 137 -7.33 -3.79 7.58
C HIS A 137 -6.56 -4.21 6.31
N LEU A 138 -5.24 -4.37 6.39
CA LEU A 138 -4.44 -4.86 5.26
C LEU A 138 -4.71 -6.33 4.95
N TYR A 139 -4.96 -7.14 5.96
CA TYR A 139 -5.34 -8.53 5.80
C TYR A 139 -6.68 -8.64 5.07
N ASP A 140 -7.70 -7.89 5.53
CA ASP A 140 -9.01 -7.85 4.89
C ASP A 140 -8.93 -7.35 3.44
N LEU A 141 -8.13 -6.31 3.19
CA LEU A 141 -7.87 -5.79 1.84
C LEU A 141 -7.21 -6.85 0.94
N LEU A 142 -6.20 -7.55 1.44
CA LEU A 142 -5.51 -8.59 0.67
C LEU A 142 -6.41 -9.80 0.37
N LEU A 143 -7.31 -10.18 1.28
CA LEU A 143 -8.32 -11.20 1.02
C LEU A 143 -9.27 -10.80 -0.12
N GLU A 144 -9.76 -9.55 -0.11
CA GLU A 144 -10.60 -9.03 -1.20
C GLU A 144 -9.83 -8.93 -2.52
N PHE A 145 -8.58 -8.50 -2.49
CA PHE A 145 -7.73 -8.46 -3.68
C PHE A 145 -7.45 -9.87 -4.21
N LYS A 146 -7.17 -10.83 -3.33
CA LYS A 146 -7.00 -12.25 -3.67
C LYS A 146 -8.24 -12.84 -4.33
N ARG A 147 -9.43 -12.48 -3.86
CA ARG A 147 -10.70 -12.92 -4.46
C ARG A 147 -10.85 -12.46 -5.92
N LEU A 148 -10.31 -11.27 -6.26
CA LEU A 148 -10.38 -10.70 -7.60
C LEU A 148 -9.26 -11.17 -8.52
N SER A 149 -8.03 -11.25 -8.00
CA SER A 149 -6.81 -11.50 -8.78
C SER A 149 -6.30 -12.94 -8.72
N GLY A 150 -6.75 -13.72 -7.74
CA GLY A 150 -6.15 -15.01 -7.38
C GLY A 150 -4.91 -14.92 -6.50
N HIS A 151 -4.44 -13.69 -6.14
CA HIS A 151 -3.17 -13.45 -5.48
C HIS A 151 -3.29 -12.51 -4.28
N GLY A 152 -2.83 -12.93 -3.10
CA GLY A 152 -2.87 -12.17 -1.86
C GLY A 152 -1.61 -11.31 -1.64
N ILE A 153 -1.22 -10.50 -2.64
CA ILE A 153 0.00 -9.70 -2.60
C ILE A 153 -0.18 -8.34 -3.30
N LEU A 154 0.34 -7.27 -2.70
CA LEU A 154 0.32 -5.91 -3.24
C LEU A 154 1.70 -5.26 -3.11
N LEU A 155 2.02 -4.32 -4.02
CA LEU A 155 3.13 -3.39 -3.87
C LEU A 155 2.78 -2.37 -2.78
N ASN A 156 3.76 -2.12 -1.90
CA ASN A 156 3.67 -1.10 -0.85
C ASN A 156 4.87 -0.15 -0.88
N THR A 157 4.57 1.14 -0.75
CA THR A 157 5.57 2.17 -0.52
C THR A 157 5.04 3.25 0.40
N SER A 158 5.93 4.04 0.99
CA SER A 158 5.57 5.13 1.89
C SER A 158 4.76 6.21 1.19
N PHE A 159 3.78 6.77 1.89
CA PHE A 159 3.00 7.91 1.42
C PHE A 159 3.76 9.21 1.68
N ASN A 160 4.61 9.60 0.74
CA ASN A 160 5.37 10.85 0.69
C ASN A 160 5.91 11.05 -0.74
N LEU A 161 6.30 12.25 -1.10
CA LEU A 161 7.11 12.50 -2.29
C LEU A 161 8.61 12.28 -2.01
N ALA A 162 9.43 12.30 -3.08
CA ALA A 162 10.87 12.15 -2.93
C ALA A 162 11.45 13.30 -2.12
N GLY A 163 12.23 12.97 -1.08
CA GLY A 163 12.86 13.95 -0.21
C GLY A 163 12.00 14.50 0.92
N GLU A 164 10.71 14.14 0.97
CA GLU A 164 9.79 14.52 2.02
C GLU A 164 9.66 13.45 3.12
N PRO A 165 9.33 13.82 4.35
CA PRO A 165 8.97 12.87 5.40
C PRO A 165 7.68 12.12 5.04
N LEU A 166 7.40 11.06 5.79
CA LEU A 166 6.12 10.36 5.71
C LEU A 166 4.99 11.34 6.11
N VAL A 167 3.89 11.32 5.37
CA VAL A 167 2.69 12.08 5.73
C VAL A 167 2.26 11.69 7.15
N GLU A 168 2.14 12.65 8.03
CA GLU A 168 1.69 12.42 9.40
C GLU A 168 0.25 12.90 9.59
N THR A 169 -0.03 14.11 9.11
CA THR A 169 -1.32 14.78 9.28
C THR A 169 -2.08 14.93 7.97
N PRO A 170 -3.40 15.17 8.01
CA PRO A 170 -4.16 15.48 6.80
C PRO A 170 -3.70 16.77 6.10
N GLU A 171 -3.12 17.72 6.81
CA GLU A 171 -2.57 18.94 6.25
C GLU A 171 -1.38 18.66 5.33
N ASP A 172 -0.54 17.69 5.67
CA ASP A 172 0.60 17.26 4.83
C ASP A 172 0.12 16.72 3.47
N LEU A 173 -1.10 16.18 3.42
CA LEU A 173 -1.70 15.65 2.18
C LEU A 173 -2.03 16.75 1.19
N SER A 174 -2.39 17.95 1.64
CA SER A 174 -2.74 19.06 0.75
C SER A 174 -1.57 19.45 -0.16
N LEU A 175 -0.35 19.24 0.28
CA LEU A 175 0.87 19.51 -0.49
C LEU A 175 1.13 18.47 -1.58
N ILE A 176 0.65 17.24 -1.40
CA ILE A 176 0.86 16.13 -2.33
C ILE A 176 -0.23 16.08 -3.43
N HIS A 177 -1.45 16.48 -3.11
CA HIS A 177 -2.58 16.47 -4.05
C HIS A 177 -2.43 17.43 -5.24
N ILE A 178 -1.62 18.46 -5.12
CA ILE A 178 -1.41 19.45 -6.19
C ILE A 178 -0.69 18.84 -7.41
N SER A 179 -0.13 17.65 -7.29
CA SER A 179 0.81 17.16 -8.31
C SER A 179 0.42 15.92 -9.10
N GLU A 180 -0.54 15.07 -8.65
CA GLU A 180 -0.89 13.82 -9.37
C GLU A 180 -2.29 13.28 -9.01
N PRO A 181 -2.99 12.64 -9.96
CA PRO A 181 -4.33 12.07 -9.72
C PRO A 181 -4.25 10.70 -9.01
N THR A 182 -3.69 10.67 -7.82
CA THR A 182 -3.72 9.50 -6.94
C THR A 182 -4.97 9.57 -6.09
N ARG A 183 -5.79 8.51 -6.09
CA ARG A 183 -6.99 8.47 -5.27
C ARG A 183 -6.62 8.24 -3.82
N LEU A 184 -6.96 9.18 -2.96
CA LEU A 184 -6.76 9.09 -1.52
C LEU A 184 -7.95 8.37 -0.90
N LEU A 185 -7.67 7.29 -0.16
CA LEU A 185 -8.70 6.52 0.53
C LEU A 185 -8.29 6.29 1.98
N SER A 186 -9.27 6.37 2.89
CA SER A 186 -9.14 5.95 4.28
C SER A 186 -9.90 4.64 4.48
N ILE A 187 -9.31 3.72 5.20
CA ILE A 187 -9.89 2.43 5.55
C ILE A 187 -10.36 2.46 7.01
#